data_25f55702a4ab89115ed16c8248e83a48
#
_entry.id   25f55702a4ab89115ed16c8248e83a48
#
_cell.length_a   1.000
_cell.length_b   1.000
_cell.length_c   1.000
_cell.angle_alpha   90.00
_cell.angle_beta   90.00
_cell.angle_gamma   90.00
#
_symmetry.space_group_name_H-M   'P 1'
#
loop_
_entity.id
_entity.type
_entity.pdbx_description
1 polymer ?
#
loop_
_entity_poly.entity_id
_entity_poly.type
_entity_poly.pdbx_seq_one_letter_code
_entity_poly.pdbx_strand_id
1 'polypeptide(L)'
;GFSVLEKRPDRVRAKVVEVGNPVRDAVREAAARPYEPPHKGGPLRLLVFGGSQGASLFSMVVPAAVAALPEALRARLEIVQQARETEIEALASAYRLARVSAELAPFYKDLPERIAAAHLVIARAGAST
;
A
#
# COMPACT_ATOMS: atom_id res chain seq x y z
N GLY A 1 3.74 -17.25 8.43
CA GLY A 1 3.36 -18.65 8.25
C GLY A 1 2.07 -18.98 8.98
N PHE A 2 1.39 -20.03 8.57
CA PHE A 2 0.16 -20.49 9.23
C PHE A 2 0.55 -21.39 10.40
N SER A 3 0.05 -21.12 11.59
CA SER A 3 0.31 -21.93 12.80
C SER A 3 -0.34 -23.31 12.72
N VAL A 4 -1.37 -23.47 11.88
CA VAL A 4 -2.07 -24.76 11.64
C VAL A 4 -2.14 -25.03 10.15
N LEU A 5 -1.54 -26.14 9.73
CA LEU A 5 -1.71 -26.71 8.40
C LEU A 5 -2.77 -27.81 8.47
N GLU A 6 -3.98 -27.48 8.07
CA GLU A 6 -5.03 -28.48 7.87
C GLU A 6 -4.69 -29.41 6.69
N LYS A 7 -5.12 -30.67 6.73
CA LYS A 7 -4.97 -31.67 5.64
C LYS A 7 -3.53 -32.11 5.32
N ARG A 8 -2.60 -32.10 6.27
CA ARG A 8 -1.28 -32.71 6.07
C ARG A 8 -1.32 -34.23 6.40
N PRO A 9 -0.67 -35.09 5.61
CA PRO A 9 -0.52 -36.47 5.95
C PRO A 9 0.24 -36.68 7.27
N ASP A 10 -0.18 -37.58 8.13
CA ASP A 10 0.47 -37.81 9.44
C ASP A 10 1.95 -38.16 9.33
N ARG A 11 2.35 -38.88 8.24
CA ARG A 11 3.76 -39.21 7.96
C ARG A 11 4.73 -38.02 7.85
N VAL A 12 4.22 -36.83 7.56
CA VAL A 12 5.07 -35.60 7.45
C VAL A 12 4.95 -34.68 8.65
N ARG A 13 4.07 -35.00 9.59
CA ARG A 13 3.79 -34.14 10.76
C ARG A 13 5.05 -33.88 11.60
N ALA A 14 5.88 -34.88 11.84
CA ALA A 14 7.14 -34.76 12.58
C ALA A 14 8.23 -33.96 11.84
N LYS A 15 8.07 -33.73 10.53
CA LYS A 15 9.02 -32.99 9.70
C LYS A 15 8.62 -31.53 9.48
N VAL A 16 7.47 -31.11 10.00
CA VAL A 16 6.97 -29.73 9.84
C VAL A 16 7.46 -28.89 11.00
N VAL A 17 8.25 -27.89 10.68
CA VAL A 17 8.72 -26.87 11.63
C VAL A 17 8.08 -25.54 11.25
N GLU A 18 7.49 -24.85 12.22
CA GLU A 18 6.97 -23.51 12.01
C GLU A 18 8.13 -22.51 12.06
N VAL A 19 8.46 -21.91 10.93
CA VAL A 19 9.57 -20.98 10.77
C VAL A 19 9.11 -19.51 10.60
N GLY A 20 7.81 -19.27 10.68
CA GLY A 20 7.23 -17.96 10.40
C GLY A 20 7.23 -17.62 8.90
N ASN A 21 6.97 -16.37 8.59
CA ASN A 21 7.01 -15.83 7.22
C ASN A 21 8.40 -15.26 6.96
N PRO A 22 9.13 -15.70 5.93
CA PRO A 22 10.41 -15.08 5.59
C PRO A 22 10.19 -13.63 5.14
N VAL A 23 10.88 -12.71 5.79
CA VAL A 23 10.78 -11.27 5.53
C VAL A 23 12.14 -10.77 5.05
N ARG A 24 12.14 -9.98 3.96
CA ARG A 24 13.35 -9.36 3.42
C ARG A 24 13.93 -8.33 4.41
N ASP A 25 15.24 -8.17 4.42
CA ASP A 25 15.93 -7.23 5.35
C ASP A 25 15.43 -5.80 5.20
N ALA A 26 15.21 -5.31 3.98
CA ALA A 26 14.63 -4.00 3.73
C ALA A 26 13.27 -3.77 4.43
N VAL A 27 12.43 -4.82 4.53
CA VAL A 27 11.15 -4.72 5.26
C VAL A 27 11.38 -4.63 6.76
N ARG A 28 12.37 -5.38 7.30
CA ARG A 28 12.72 -5.33 8.73
C ARG A 28 13.30 -3.97 9.11
N GLU A 29 14.17 -3.41 8.28
CA GLU A 29 14.75 -2.08 8.46
C GLU A 29 13.68 -0.98 8.42
N ALA A 30 12.77 -1.04 7.45
CA ALA A 30 11.65 -0.11 7.34
C ALA A 30 10.70 -0.22 8.55
N ALA A 31 10.41 -1.44 9.01
CA ALA A 31 9.55 -1.69 10.17
C ALA A 31 10.16 -1.22 11.51
N ALA A 32 11.47 -1.03 11.58
CA ALA A 32 12.14 -0.48 12.77
C ALA A 32 11.97 1.03 12.91
N ARG A 33 11.48 1.73 11.88
CA ARG A 33 11.23 3.17 11.94
C ARG A 33 9.97 3.45 12.76
N PRO A 34 10.01 4.41 13.71
CA PRO A 34 8.82 4.79 14.45
C PRO A 34 7.79 5.43 13.52
N TYR A 35 6.50 5.22 13.82
CA TYR A 35 5.44 5.93 13.12
C TYR A 35 5.43 7.41 13.55
N GLU A 36 5.50 8.29 12.57
CA GLU A 36 5.39 9.73 12.77
C GLU A 36 3.97 10.19 12.35
N PRO A 37 3.11 10.60 13.28
CA PRO A 37 1.78 11.08 12.93
C PRO A 37 1.84 12.40 12.15
N PRO A 38 0.84 12.68 11.29
CA PRO A 38 0.82 13.93 10.54
C PRO A 38 0.70 15.14 11.48
N HIS A 39 1.51 16.15 11.25
CA HIS A 39 1.43 17.40 12.00
C HIS A 39 0.17 18.18 11.63
N LYS A 40 -0.35 18.98 12.58
CA LYS A 40 -1.48 19.88 12.34
C LYS A 40 -1.17 20.83 11.17
N GLY A 41 -1.97 20.74 10.10
CA GLY A 41 -1.74 21.54 8.88
C GLY A 41 -0.65 21.02 7.92
N GLY A 42 0.14 20.02 8.31
CA GLY A 42 1.17 19.42 7.47
C GLY A 42 0.59 18.44 6.42
N PRO A 43 1.46 17.89 5.55
CA PRO A 43 1.04 16.94 4.52
C PRO A 43 0.41 15.68 5.10
N LEU A 44 -0.51 15.09 4.34
CA LEU A 44 -1.13 13.80 4.62
C LEU A 44 -0.68 12.81 3.55
N ARG A 45 0.26 11.95 3.89
CA ARG A 45 0.86 10.98 2.97
C ARG A 45 0.01 9.71 2.92
N LEU A 46 -0.61 9.47 1.77
CA LEU A 46 -1.43 8.31 1.47
C LEU A 46 -0.71 7.40 0.47
N LEU A 47 -0.48 6.16 0.87
CA LEU A 47 0.04 5.12 -0.02
C LEU A 47 -1.08 4.17 -0.41
N VAL A 48 -1.21 3.91 -1.72
CA VAL A 48 -2.22 2.99 -2.27
C VAL A 48 -1.53 1.95 -3.13
N PHE A 49 -1.66 0.67 -2.80
CA PHE A 49 -1.13 -0.41 -3.61
C PHE A 49 -1.96 -1.70 -3.50
N GLY A 50 -2.01 -2.47 -4.56
CA GLY A 50 -2.87 -3.66 -4.62
C GLY A 50 -2.18 -4.90 -5.20
N GLY A 51 -0.86 -4.81 -5.45
CA GLY A 51 -0.16 -5.82 -6.24
C GLY A 51 -0.59 -5.80 -7.71
N SER A 52 0.03 -6.66 -8.53
CA SER A 52 -0.13 -6.66 -9.99
C SER A 52 -1.57 -6.86 -10.50
N GLN A 53 -2.42 -7.52 -9.72
CA GLN A 53 -3.81 -7.81 -10.11
C GLN A 53 -4.85 -6.94 -9.39
N GLY A 54 -4.48 -6.24 -8.34
CA GLY A 54 -5.40 -5.50 -7.48
C GLY A 54 -5.43 -4.00 -7.68
N ALA A 55 -4.53 -3.47 -8.52
CA ALA A 55 -4.39 -2.03 -8.72
C ALA A 55 -5.62 -1.37 -9.37
N SER A 56 -6.28 -2.04 -10.32
CA SER A 56 -7.40 -1.45 -11.08
C SER A 56 -8.60 -1.05 -10.23
N LEU A 57 -8.92 -1.81 -9.18
CA LEU A 57 -10.00 -1.41 -8.27
C LEU A 57 -9.69 -0.07 -7.61
N PHE A 58 -8.45 0.11 -7.15
CA PHE A 58 -8.05 1.35 -6.51
C PHE A 58 -7.97 2.52 -7.49
N SER A 59 -7.61 2.26 -8.76
CA SER A 59 -7.62 3.27 -9.82
C SER A 59 -9.02 3.83 -10.09
N MET A 60 -10.07 3.04 -9.86
CA MET A 60 -11.46 3.49 -10.01
C MET A 60 -11.99 4.21 -8.75
N VAL A 61 -11.73 3.63 -7.58
CA VAL A 61 -12.41 4.04 -6.34
C VAL A 61 -11.71 5.20 -5.65
N VAL A 62 -10.37 5.18 -5.58
CA VAL A 62 -9.63 6.17 -4.79
C VAL A 62 -9.72 7.58 -5.34
N PRO A 63 -9.60 7.86 -6.66
CA PRO A 63 -9.75 9.23 -7.15
C PRO A 63 -11.13 9.83 -6.89
N ALA A 64 -12.18 9.03 -7.02
CA ALA A 64 -13.55 9.47 -6.73
C ALA A 64 -13.73 9.81 -5.25
N ALA A 65 -13.22 8.96 -4.36
CA ALA A 65 -13.24 9.20 -2.93
C ALA A 65 -12.43 10.46 -2.56
N VAL A 66 -11.26 10.63 -3.15
CA VAL A 66 -10.43 11.83 -2.93
C VAL A 66 -11.11 13.10 -3.42
N ALA A 67 -11.75 13.07 -4.58
CA ALA A 67 -12.50 14.22 -5.11
C ALA A 67 -13.67 14.64 -4.21
N ALA A 68 -14.27 13.70 -3.47
CA ALA A 68 -15.35 13.96 -2.52
C ALA A 68 -14.88 14.54 -1.17
N LEU A 69 -13.58 14.54 -0.88
CA LEU A 69 -13.06 15.12 0.36
C LEU A 69 -13.17 16.66 0.37
N PRO A 70 -13.30 17.27 1.57
CA PRO A 70 -13.21 18.71 1.72
C PRO A 70 -11.91 19.27 1.13
N GLU A 71 -11.98 20.45 0.52
CA GLU A 71 -10.81 21.09 -0.14
C GLU A 71 -9.61 21.23 0.81
N ALA A 72 -9.84 21.60 2.07
CA ALA A 72 -8.81 21.73 3.08
C ALA A 72 -8.02 20.42 3.35
N LEU A 73 -8.67 19.27 3.19
CA LEU A 73 -8.00 17.96 3.28
C LEU A 73 -7.28 17.62 1.99
N ARG A 74 -7.92 17.84 0.83
CA ARG A 74 -7.30 17.57 -0.49
C ARG A 74 -6.02 18.36 -0.69
N ALA A 75 -5.99 19.62 -0.29
CA ALA A 75 -4.83 20.50 -0.41
C ALA A 75 -3.59 20.00 0.36
N ARG A 76 -3.78 19.10 1.31
CA ARG A 76 -2.72 18.50 2.13
C ARG A 76 -2.34 17.09 1.68
N LEU A 77 -3.11 16.46 0.78
CA LEU A 77 -2.86 15.09 0.35
C LEU A 77 -1.64 15.02 -0.58
N GLU A 78 -0.76 14.09 -0.22
CA GLU A 78 0.32 13.61 -1.06
C GLU A 78 0.06 12.11 -1.29
N ILE A 79 -0.28 11.75 -2.52
CA ILE A 79 -0.68 10.38 -2.86
C ILE A 79 0.46 9.69 -3.60
N VAL A 80 0.81 8.49 -3.15
CA VAL A 80 1.62 7.54 -3.89
C VAL A 80 0.73 6.35 -4.23
N GLN A 81 0.48 6.11 -5.51
CA GLN A 81 -0.43 5.03 -5.91
C GLN A 81 0.18 4.15 -6.97
N GLN A 82 0.16 2.84 -6.72
CA GLN A 82 0.44 1.85 -7.73
C GLN A 82 -0.76 1.73 -8.68
N ALA A 83 -0.50 1.84 -9.98
CA ALA A 83 -1.51 1.69 -11.03
C ALA A 83 -0.92 0.96 -12.23
N ARG A 84 -1.75 0.36 -13.07
CA ARG A 84 -1.27 -0.22 -14.33
C ARG A 84 -0.80 0.87 -15.27
N GLU A 85 0.21 0.58 -16.09
CA GLU A 85 0.75 1.51 -17.08
C GLU A 85 -0.36 2.17 -17.92
N THR A 86 -1.33 1.36 -18.35
CA THR A 86 -2.48 1.82 -19.16
C THR A 86 -3.46 2.72 -18.41
N GLU A 87 -3.40 2.78 -17.09
CA GLU A 87 -4.31 3.56 -16.24
C GLU A 87 -3.67 4.85 -15.73
N ILE A 88 -2.35 4.99 -15.80
CA ILE A 88 -1.58 6.09 -15.20
C ILE A 88 -2.03 7.45 -15.73
N GLU A 89 -2.20 7.61 -17.04
CA GLU A 89 -2.56 8.89 -17.64
C GLU A 89 -3.95 9.37 -17.20
N ALA A 90 -4.94 8.48 -17.23
CA ALA A 90 -6.29 8.78 -16.77
C ALA A 90 -6.31 9.11 -15.28
N LEU A 91 -5.55 8.37 -14.49
CA LEU A 91 -5.45 8.56 -13.06
C LEU A 91 -4.76 9.89 -12.70
N ALA A 92 -3.67 10.23 -13.39
CA ALA A 92 -2.97 11.51 -13.24
C ALA A 92 -3.90 12.69 -13.57
N SER A 93 -4.72 12.54 -14.60
CA SER A 93 -5.72 13.56 -14.97
C SER A 93 -6.78 13.72 -13.89
N ALA A 94 -7.28 12.62 -13.32
CA ALA A 94 -8.28 12.66 -12.25
C ALA A 94 -7.73 13.38 -10.98
N TYR A 95 -6.51 13.07 -10.56
CA TYR A 95 -5.88 13.74 -9.41
C TYR A 95 -5.58 15.21 -9.67
N ARG A 96 -5.17 15.57 -10.89
CA ARG A 96 -4.96 16.95 -11.28
C ARG A 96 -6.25 17.79 -11.23
N LEU A 97 -7.37 17.21 -11.71
CA LEU A 97 -8.68 17.83 -11.59
C LEU A 97 -9.13 18.01 -10.13
N ALA A 98 -8.80 17.04 -9.27
CA ALA A 98 -9.04 17.13 -7.84
C ALA A 98 -8.07 18.07 -7.10
N ARG A 99 -7.06 18.64 -7.79
CA ARG A 99 -5.98 19.47 -7.23
C ARG A 99 -5.19 18.77 -6.13
N VAL A 100 -4.86 17.49 -6.34
CA VAL A 100 -4.10 16.65 -5.41
C VAL A 100 -2.79 16.23 -6.06
N SER A 101 -1.70 16.29 -5.29
CA SER A 101 -0.39 15.79 -5.72
C SER A 101 -0.41 14.27 -5.70
N ALA A 102 -0.03 13.64 -6.81
CA ALA A 102 0.02 12.19 -6.91
C ALA A 102 1.26 11.71 -7.67
N GLU A 103 2.01 10.79 -7.08
CA GLU A 103 3.04 9.99 -7.72
C GLU A 103 2.44 8.65 -8.13
N LEU A 104 2.54 8.31 -9.42
CA LEU A 104 1.92 7.11 -9.99
C LEU A 104 2.98 6.26 -10.67
N ALA A 105 3.03 4.99 -10.38
CA ALA A 105 3.92 4.05 -11.04
C ALA A 105 3.33 2.63 -11.07
N PRO A 106 3.73 1.79 -12.03
CA PRO A 106 3.27 0.39 -12.07
C PRO A 106 3.93 -0.46 -11.01
N PHE A 107 5.08 -0.04 -10.50
CA PHE A 107 5.83 -0.77 -9.49
C PHE A 107 6.75 0.17 -8.69
N TYR A 108 6.89 -0.11 -7.39
CA TYR A 108 7.81 0.56 -6.48
C TYR A 108 8.82 -0.43 -5.90
N LYS A 109 10.10 -0.21 -6.18
CA LYS A 109 11.20 -1.05 -5.62
C LYS A 109 11.41 -0.78 -4.14
N ASP A 110 11.11 0.43 -3.70
CA ASP A 110 11.24 1.00 -2.36
C ASP A 110 9.90 0.97 -1.58
N LEU A 111 9.04 0.00 -1.88
CA LEU A 111 7.73 -0.11 -1.24
C LEU A 111 7.81 -0.19 0.31
N PRO A 112 8.76 -0.92 0.93
CA PRO A 112 8.89 -0.93 2.39
C PRO A 112 9.12 0.46 2.99
N GLU A 113 9.98 1.25 2.39
CA GLU A 113 10.30 2.62 2.80
C GLU A 113 9.09 3.54 2.66
N ARG A 114 8.33 3.38 1.57
CA ARG A 114 7.10 4.13 1.32
C ARG A 114 6.00 3.78 2.33
N ILE A 115 5.89 2.51 2.72
CA ILE A 115 4.97 2.07 3.79
C ILE A 115 5.37 2.76 5.11
N ALA A 116 6.64 2.74 5.46
CA ALA A 116 7.13 3.38 6.69
C ALA A 116 6.95 4.90 6.71
N ALA A 117 6.99 5.55 5.54
CA ALA A 117 6.82 7.00 5.41
C ALA A 117 5.35 7.44 5.30
N ALA A 118 4.43 6.53 5.02
CA ALA A 118 3.01 6.84 4.85
C ALA A 118 2.31 7.09 6.18
N HIS A 119 1.38 8.03 6.20
CA HIS A 119 0.48 8.23 7.34
C HIS A 119 -0.74 7.29 7.28
N LEU A 120 -1.16 6.92 6.06
CA LEU A 120 -2.23 5.97 5.82
C LEU A 120 -1.88 5.09 4.62
N VAL A 121 -2.18 3.81 4.75
CA VAL A 121 -1.98 2.85 3.67
C VAL A 121 -3.32 2.21 3.30
N ILE A 122 -3.65 2.22 2.02
CA ILE A 122 -4.76 1.46 1.44
C ILE A 122 -4.15 0.33 0.61
N ALA A 123 -4.37 -0.90 1.05
CA ALA A 123 -3.84 -2.08 0.38
C ALA A 123 -4.84 -3.23 0.36
N ARG A 124 -4.62 -4.20 -0.54
CA ARG A 124 -5.34 -5.47 -0.45
C ARG A 124 -4.67 -6.35 0.59
N ALA A 125 -5.47 -6.96 1.44
CA ALA A 125 -5.01 -8.02 2.31
C ALA A 125 -4.66 -9.26 1.48
N GLY A 126 -3.48 -9.81 1.70
CA GLY A 126 -2.97 -11.02 1.07
C GLY A 126 -2.37 -11.96 2.10
N ALA A 127 -1.90 -13.12 1.66
CA ALA A 127 -1.31 -14.13 2.55
C ALA A 127 -0.01 -13.66 3.25
N SER A 128 0.59 -12.59 2.78
CA SER A 128 1.85 -12.03 3.29
C SER A 128 1.71 -10.59 3.81
N THR A 129 0.47 -10.13 4.03
CA THR A 129 0.19 -8.78 4.52
C THR A 129 0.03 -8.81 6.02
#